data_ebdd5f6a8bf285c293fe5def554d704e
#
_entry.id   ebdd5f6a8bf285c293fe5def554d704e
#
_cell.length_a   1.000
_cell.length_b   1.000
_cell.length_c   1.000
_cell.angle_alpha   90.00
_cell.angle_beta   90.00
_cell.angle_gamma   90.00
#
_symmetry.space_group_name_H-M   'P 1'
#
loop_
_entity.id
_entity.type
_entity.pdbx_description
1 polymer ?
#
loop_
_entity_poly.entity_id
_entity_poly.type
_entity_poly.pdbx_seq_one_letter_code
_entity_poly.pdbx_strand_id
1 'polypeptide(L)'
;MEEFLLDIIYKNKTVKFRVVNPDAPLSTLMTNLRHAVGNDGKLIFDFPSIDQTGAPLEYFFGKEDPEVHEIRVLRPRIGHTDQKLADYQVENGDTLYLVADPFPG
;
A
#
# COMPACT_ATOMS: atom_id res chain seq x y z
N MET A 1 -15.46 3.32 -18.80
CA MET A 1 -15.03 2.72 -17.52
C MET A 1 -13.89 3.55 -16.97
N GLU A 2 -14.06 4.08 -15.78
CA GLU A 2 -13.05 4.92 -15.16
C GLU A 2 -11.91 4.08 -14.61
N GLU A 3 -10.69 4.57 -14.78
CA GLU A 3 -9.53 3.95 -14.16
C GLU A 3 -9.51 4.30 -12.67
N PHE A 4 -9.13 3.33 -11.85
CA PHE A 4 -8.93 3.56 -10.43
C PHE A 4 -7.45 3.79 -10.21
N LEU A 5 -7.09 5.03 -9.88
CA LEU A 5 -5.70 5.43 -9.72
C LEU A 5 -5.44 5.87 -8.28
N LEU A 6 -4.29 5.47 -7.76
CA LEU A 6 -3.83 5.89 -6.44
C LEU A 6 -2.41 6.43 -6.58
N ASP A 7 -2.10 7.46 -5.80
CA ASP A 7 -0.73 7.91 -5.64
C ASP A 7 -0.12 7.14 -4.46
N ILE A 8 0.92 6.38 -4.73
CA ILE A 8 1.60 5.59 -3.71
C ILE A 8 2.92 6.25 -3.37
N ILE A 9 3.12 6.55 -2.09
CA ILE A 9 4.34 7.19 -1.60
C ILE A 9 5.14 6.19 -0.78
N TYR A 10 6.39 5.98 -1.17
CA TYR A 10 7.34 5.17 -0.41
C TYR A 10 8.68 5.88 -0.38
N LYS A 11 9.17 6.17 0.83
CA LYS A 11 10.35 7.00 1.03
C LYS A 11 10.12 8.34 0.33
N ASN A 12 11.00 8.75 -0.57
CA ASN A 12 10.87 10.04 -1.25
C ASN A 12 10.30 9.90 -2.67
N LYS A 13 9.66 8.77 -2.96
CA LYS A 13 9.15 8.49 -4.29
C LYS A 13 7.64 8.40 -4.28
N THR A 14 7.01 9.12 -5.20
CA THR A 14 5.57 9.06 -5.42
C THR A 14 5.31 8.50 -6.81
N VAL A 15 4.48 7.47 -6.90
CA VAL A 15 4.13 6.84 -8.17
C VAL A 15 2.62 6.72 -8.27
N LYS A 16 2.11 7.04 -9.45
CA LYS A 16 0.68 6.84 -9.74
C LYS A 16 0.48 5.37 -10.11
N PHE A 17 -0.30 4.68 -9.32
CA PHE A 17 -0.52 3.24 -9.47
C PHE A 17 -1.95 2.96 -9.91
N ARG A 18 -2.10 2.22 -11.01
CA ARG A 18 -3.42 1.83 -11.50
C ARG A 18 -3.88 0.55 -10.80
N VAL A 19 -5.03 0.63 -10.15
CA VAL A 19 -5.64 -0.52 -9.48
C VAL A 19 -6.55 -1.23 -10.48
N VAL A 20 -6.17 -2.44 -10.86
CA VAL A 20 -6.92 -3.21 -11.85
C VAL A 20 -8.27 -3.67 -11.30
N ASN A 21 -8.28 -4.07 -10.04
CA ASN A 21 -9.51 -4.52 -9.38
C ASN A 21 -9.63 -3.85 -8.00
N PRO A 22 -10.38 -2.74 -7.90
CA PRO A 22 -10.52 -2.05 -6.61
C PRO A 22 -11.34 -2.82 -5.58
N ASP A 23 -12.03 -3.89 -5.98
CA ASP A 23 -12.77 -4.74 -5.05
C ASP A 23 -11.91 -5.87 -4.48
N ALA A 24 -10.66 -5.99 -4.91
CA ALA A 24 -9.75 -6.99 -4.38
C ALA A 24 -9.29 -6.63 -2.97
N PRO A 25 -8.93 -7.63 -2.14
CA PRO A 25 -8.36 -7.36 -0.82
C PRO A 25 -7.07 -6.58 -0.89
N LEU A 26 -6.72 -5.89 0.20
CA LEU A 26 -5.48 -5.12 0.27
C LEU A 26 -4.25 -5.99 0.07
N SER A 27 -4.27 -7.23 0.51
CA SER A 27 -3.14 -8.15 0.30
C SER A 27 -2.87 -8.36 -1.19
N THR A 28 -3.92 -8.44 -2.01
CA THR A 28 -3.78 -8.56 -3.46
C THR A 28 -3.16 -7.29 -4.04
N LEU A 29 -3.62 -6.12 -3.59
CA LEU A 29 -3.06 -4.85 -4.03
C LEU A 29 -1.59 -4.74 -3.67
N MET A 30 -1.22 -5.14 -2.45
CA MET A 30 0.18 -5.14 -2.01
C MET A 30 1.03 -6.08 -2.86
N THR A 31 0.53 -7.28 -3.17
CA THR A 31 1.22 -8.23 -4.03
C THR A 31 1.44 -7.65 -5.43
N ASN A 32 0.42 -7.02 -6.00
CA ASN A 32 0.52 -6.40 -7.31
C ASN A 32 1.54 -5.26 -7.33
N LEU A 33 1.56 -4.45 -6.27
CA LEU A 33 2.51 -3.35 -6.15
C LEU A 33 3.94 -3.87 -6.03
N ARG A 34 4.14 -4.97 -5.29
CA ARG A 34 5.44 -5.59 -5.10
C ARG A 34 6.05 -6.08 -6.42
N HIS A 35 5.19 -6.49 -7.35
CA HIS A 35 5.63 -7.01 -8.65
C HIS A 35 5.50 -6.00 -9.78
N ALA A 36 5.07 -4.78 -9.49
CA ALA A 36 4.88 -3.77 -10.52
C ALA A 36 6.23 -3.30 -11.08
N VAL A 37 6.30 -3.23 -12.41
CA VAL A 37 7.52 -2.79 -13.10
C VAL A 37 7.23 -1.54 -13.93
N GLY A 38 8.25 -0.71 -14.08
CA GLY A 38 8.17 0.48 -14.92
C GLY A 38 8.51 0.17 -16.38
N ASN A 39 8.59 1.22 -17.18
CA ASN A 39 8.90 1.09 -18.61
C ASN A 39 10.32 0.54 -18.88
N ASP A 40 11.20 0.65 -17.89
CA ASP A 40 12.57 0.14 -17.98
C ASP A 40 12.68 -1.33 -17.57
N GLY A 41 11.57 -1.98 -17.23
CA GLY A 41 11.54 -3.37 -16.80
C GLY A 41 11.98 -3.60 -15.36
N LYS A 42 12.28 -2.53 -14.64
CA LYS A 42 12.67 -2.63 -13.23
C LYS A 42 11.48 -2.39 -12.32
N LEU A 43 11.58 -2.91 -11.10
CA LEU A 43 10.53 -2.71 -10.11
C LEU A 43 10.32 -1.23 -9.84
N ILE A 44 9.06 -0.82 -9.76
CA ILE A 44 8.71 0.58 -9.46
C ILE A 44 9.18 0.92 -8.05
N PHE A 45 8.90 0.04 -7.09
CA PHE A 45 9.38 0.18 -5.72
C PHE A 45 10.20 -1.04 -5.33
N ASP A 46 11.37 -0.79 -4.74
CA ASP A 46 12.18 -1.83 -4.15
C ASP A 46 11.95 -1.80 -2.64
N PHE A 47 11.11 -2.71 -2.14
CA PHE A 47 10.91 -2.81 -0.71
C PHE A 47 11.33 -4.21 -0.23
N PRO A 48 12.49 -4.26 0.45
CA PRO A 48 13.07 -5.53 0.86
C PRO A 48 12.19 -6.23 1.90
N SER A 49 12.26 -7.56 1.91
CA SER A 49 11.49 -8.37 2.84
C SER A 49 12.17 -8.54 4.21
N ILE A 50 13.42 -8.11 4.32
CA ILE A 50 14.17 -8.14 5.58
C ILE A 50 14.92 -6.82 5.74
N ASP A 51 15.19 -6.46 7.00
CA ASP A 51 15.98 -5.26 7.31
C ASP A 51 17.47 -5.57 7.28
N GLN A 52 18.30 -4.58 7.66
CA GLN A 52 19.75 -4.73 7.65
C GLN A 52 20.26 -5.77 8.66
N THR A 53 19.46 -6.09 9.68
CA THR A 53 19.81 -7.08 10.69
C THR A 53 19.31 -8.47 10.34
N GLY A 54 18.58 -8.63 9.25
CA GLY A 54 17.99 -9.89 8.84
C GLY A 54 16.61 -10.14 9.42
N ALA A 55 16.05 -9.19 10.17
CA ALA A 55 14.70 -9.32 10.71
C ALA A 55 13.64 -9.10 9.61
N PRO A 56 12.52 -9.84 9.66
CA PRO A 56 11.49 -9.68 8.64
C PRO A 56 10.82 -8.32 8.71
N LEU A 57 10.50 -7.78 7.52
CA LEU A 57 9.76 -6.54 7.38
C LEU A 57 8.38 -6.84 6.79
N GLU A 58 7.35 -6.26 7.39
CA GLU A 58 6.01 -6.32 6.86
C GLU A 58 5.58 -4.92 6.43
N TYR A 59 4.89 -4.85 5.29
CA TYR A 59 4.48 -3.56 4.73
C TYR A 59 2.98 -3.43 4.78
N PHE A 60 2.54 -2.20 5.07
CA PHE A 60 1.13 -1.85 5.13
C PHE A 60 0.89 -0.59 4.32
N PHE A 61 -0.33 -0.41 3.86
CA PHE A 61 -0.76 0.87 3.33
C PHE A 61 -1.20 1.77 4.48
N GLY A 62 -0.89 3.05 4.37
CA GLY A 62 -1.32 4.05 5.31
C GLY A 62 -2.04 5.18 4.60
N LYS A 63 -3.01 5.78 5.27
CA LYS A 63 -3.73 6.92 4.76
C LYS A 63 -3.62 8.05 5.76
N GLU A 64 -3.33 9.27 5.28
CA GLU A 64 -3.25 10.42 6.15
C GLU A 64 -4.63 10.83 6.65
N ASP A 65 -4.74 11.01 7.95
CA ASP A 65 -5.94 11.57 8.57
C ASP A 65 -5.86 13.09 8.45
N PRO A 66 -6.77 13.74 7.70
CA PRO A 66 -6.68 15.17 7.47
C PRO A 66 -6.92 16.01 8.74
N GLU A 67 -7.55 15.45 9.75
CA GLU A 67 -7.82 16.21 10.99
C GLU A 67 -6.58 16.32 11.87
N VAL A 68 -5.80 15.25 11.99
CA VAL A 68 -4.64 15.20 12.88
C VAL A 68 -3.32 15.14 12.14
N HIS A 69 -3.33 15.02 10.84
CA HIS A 69 -2.14 14.93 9.97
C HIS A 69 -1.24 13.74 10.32
N GLU A 70 -1.83 12.66 10.80
CA GLU A 70 -1.11 11.42 11.09
C GLU A 70 -1.42 10.37 10.03
N ILE A 71 -0.44 9.49 9.79
CA ILE A 71 -0.63 8.35 8.88
C ILE A 71 -1.29 7.23 9.66
N ARG A 72 -2.48 6.85 9.24
CA ARG A 72 -3.21 5.73 9.83
C ARG A 72 -2.98 4.49 9.00
N VAL A 73 -2.41 3.47 9.61
CA VAL A 73 -2.16 2.19 8.93
C VAL A 73 -3.47 1.45 8.70
N LEU A 74 -3.66 0.97 7.47
CA LEU A 74 -4.87 0.25 7.09
C LEU A 74 -4.69 -1.23 7.42
N ARG A 75 -5.34 -1.68 8.49
CA ARG A 75 -5.29 -3.07 8.95
C ARG A 75 -6.69 -3.63 9.10
N PRO A 76 -6.89 -4.93 8.84
CA PRO A 76 -8.17 -5.56 9.11
C PRO A 76 -8.52 -5.47 10.60
N ARG A 77 -9.79 -5.33 10.90
CA ARG A 77 -10.25 -5.37 12.29
C ARG A 77 -10.10 -6.79 12.84
N ILE A 78 -9.93 -6.89 14.15
CA ILE A 78 -9.84 -8.18 14.82
C ILE A 78 -11.08 -9.01 14.49
N GLY A 79 -10.86 -10.25 14.04
CA GLY A 79 -11.95 -11.14 13.66
C GLY A 79 -12.47 -10.96 12.23
N HIS A 80 -11.94 -10.00 11.49
CA HIS A 80 -12.30 -9.76 10.10
C HIS A 80 -11.18 -10.21 9.18
N THR A 81 -11.56 -10.70 8.00
CA THR A 81 -10.60 -11.04 6.96
C THR A 81 -10.08 -9.76 6.29
N ASP A 82 -9.11 -9.94 5.41
CA ASP A 82 -8.52 -8.86 4.63
C ASP A 82 -9.60 -8.07 3.89
N GLN A 83 -9.58 -6.75 4.07
CA GLN A 83 -10.62 -5.86 3.57
C GLN A 83 -10.15 -5.17 2.28
N LYS A 84 -11.12 -4.68 1.52
CA LYS A 84 -10.86 -3.96 0.27
C LYS A 84 -10.75 -2.47 0.51
N LEU A 85 -10.35 -1.72 -0.52
CA LEU A 85 -10.12 -0.28 -0.42
C LEU A 85 -11.35 0.48 0.07
N ALA A 86 -12.54 0.12 -0.41
CA ALA A 86 -13.76 0.81 -0.01
C ALA A 86 -14.03 0.70 1.49
N ASP A 87 -13.62 -0.39 2.12
CA ASP A 87 -13.82 -0.60 3.56
C ASP A 87 -12.98 0.37 4.40
N TYR A 88 -11.91 0.91 3.82
CA TYR A 88 -11.06 1.91 4.45
C TYR A 88 -11.31 3.31 3.92
N GLN A 89 -12.40 3.49 3.16
CA GLN A 89 -12.75 4.79 2.60
C GLN A 89 -11.70 5.35 1.65
N VAL A 90 -11.04 4.47 0.90
CA VAL A 90 -10.06 4.86 -0.11
C VAL A 90 -10.77 4.98 -1.45
N GLU A 91 -10.66 6.14 -2.05
CA GLU A 91 -11.33 6.46 -3.31
C GLU A 91 -10.33 6.67 -4.44
N ASN A 92 -10.84 6.67 -5.67
CA ASN A 92 -10.05 6.98 -6.85
C ASN A 92 -9.39 8.35 -6.69
N GLY A 93 -8.09 8.41 -6.90
CA GLY A 93 -7.32 9.65 -6.78
C GLY A 93 -6.70 9.87 -5.42
N ASP A 94 -7.00 9.01 -4.44
CA ASP A 94 -6.43 9.15 -3.10
C ASP A 94 -4.93 8.84 -3.10
N THR A 95 -4.27 9.30 -2.05
CA THR A 95 -2.85 9.03 -1.79
C THR A 95 -2.72 8.04 -0.65
N LEU A 96 -1.92 7.00 -0.86
CA LEU A 96 -1.57 6.04 0.16
C LEU A 96 -0.07 6.03 0.38
N TYR A 97 0.33 5.79 1.62
CA TYR A 97 1.73 5.64 2.01
C TYR A 97 2.04 4.17 2.19
N LEU A 98 3.24 3.76 1.76
CA LEU A 98 3.74 2.42 2.01
C LEU A 98 4.58 2.47 3.27
N VAL A 99 4.14 1.79 4.32
CA VAL A 99 4.74 1.83 5.65
C VAL A 99 5.34 0.48 5.98
N ALA A 100 6.63 0.47 6.35
CA ALA A 100 7.29 -0.75 6.81
C ALA A 100 7.16 -0.86 8.32
N ASP A 101 6.80 -2.05 8.79
CA ASP A 101 6.72 -2.37 10.21
C ASP A 101 7.77 -3.44 10.53
N PRO A 102 8.86 -3.09 11.23
CA PRO A 102 9.90 -4.07 11.56
C PRO A 102 9.51 -5.05 12.67
N PHE A 103 8.38 -4.83 13.34
CA PHE A 103 7.92 -5.70 14.41
C PHE A 103 6.48 -6.14 14.17
N PRO A 104 6.26 -6.99 13.17
CA PRO A 104 4.92 -7.51 12.93
C PRO A 104 4.52 -8.42 14.08
N GLY A 105 3.51 -8.06 14.76
CA GLY A 105 3.11 -8.93 15.85
C GLY A 105 2.45 -8.28 16.99
#